data_c6f9da63ff43c3f4ec363ffd791aadaf
#
_entry.id   c6f9da63ff43c3f4ec363ffd791aadaf
#
_cell.length_a   1.000
_cell.length_b   1.000
_cell.length_c   1.000
_cell.angle_alpha   90.00
_cell.angle_beta   90.00
_cell.angle_gamma   90.00
#
_symmetry.space_group_name_H-M   'P 1'
#
loop_
_entity.id
_entity.type
_entity.pdbx_description
1 polymer ?
#
loop_
_entity_poly.entity_id
_entity_poly.type
_entity_poly.pdbx_seq_one_letter_code
_entity_poly.pdbx_strand_id
1 'polypeptide(L)'
;MTLTQIPFNDFQREPEALIQAQLQATEAVLRSGWWVLGKQVQAFEQAWAEHIGTVAAVGVANGLDAIEIGLRALGIGAGDEVITTP
;
A
#
# COMPACT_ATOMS: atom_id res chain seq x y z
N MET A 1 21.91 21.50 -29.93
CA MET A 1 21.87 20.56 -28.80
C MET A 1 20.41 20.38 -28.39
N THR A 2 19.85 19.23 -28.62
CA THR A 2 18.47 18.92 -28.24
C THR A 2 18.45 18.58 -26.75
N LEU A 3 17.73 19.36 -25.95
CA LEU A 3 17.54 19.04 -24.54
C LEU A 3 16.63 17.82 -24.44
N THR A 4 17.14 16.75 -23.87
CA THR A 4 16.32 15.58 -23.54
C THR A 4 15.47 15.91 -22.32
N GLN A 5 14.17 15.99 -22.50
CA GLN A 5 13.25 16.19 -21.40
C GLN A 5 13.20 14.91 -20.57
N ILE A 6 13.56 15.02 -19.30
CA ILE A 6 13.44 13.93 -18.32
C ILE A 6 12.15 14.17 -17.55
N PRO A 7 11.13 13.30 -17.68
CA PRO A 7 9.89 13.44 -16.92
C PRO A 7 10.14 13.16 -15.44
N PHE A 8 9.37 13.80 -14.57
CA PHE A 8 9.42 13.57 -13.13
C PHE A 8 9.00 12.12 -12.78
N ASN A 9 7.96 11.63 -13.45
CA ASN A 9 7.53 10.24 -13.42
C ASN A 9 7.37 9.74 -14.87
N ASP A 10 7.87 8.54 -15.15
CA ASP A 10 7.75 7.89 -16.45
C ASP A 10 7.25 6.46 -16.27
N PHE A 11 5.93 6.31 -16.25
CA PHE A 11 5.27 5.00 -16.13
C PHE A 11 5.39 4.15 -17.40
N GLN A 12 5.81 4.73 -18.53
CA GLN A 12 6.05 3.98 -19.77
C GLN A 12 7.31 3.09 -19.67
N ARG A 13 8.12 3.30 -18.64
CA ARG A 13 9.32 2.49 -18.38
C ARG A 13 9.04 1.18 -17.65
N GLU A 14 7.78 0.95 -17.24
CA GLU A 14 7.44 -0.33 -16.63
C GLU A 14 7.66 -1.49 -17.60
N PRO A 15 8.31 -2.59 -17.17
CA PRO A 15 8.49 -3.76 -17.98
C PRO A 15 7.13 -4.37 -18.38
N GLU A 16 6.99 -4.80 -19.64
CA GLU A 16 5.77 -5.43 -20.13
C GLU A 16 5.33 -6.63 -19.26
N ALA A 17 6.28 -7.41 -18.76
CA ALA A 17 5.99 -8.53 -17.86
C ALA A 17 5.30 -8.09 -16.56
N LEU A 18 5.66 -6.92 -16.04
CA LEU A 18 5.01 -6.36 -14.84
C LEU A 18 3.58 -5.90 -15.15
N ILE A 19 3.40 -5.22 -16.28
CA ILE A 19 2.08 -4.79 -16.77
C ILE A 19 1.16 -6.00 -16.91
N GLN A 20 1.62 -7.05 -17.55
CA GLN A 20 0.84 -8.28 -17.73
C GLN A 20 0.49 -8.96 -16.40
N ALA A 21 1.41 -9.00 -15.45
CA ALA A 21 1.16 -9.55 -14.12
C ALA A 21 0.09 -8.73 -13.36
N GLN A 22 0.14 -7.40 -13.45
CA GLN A 22 -0.86 -6.51 -12.84
C GLN A 22 -2.24 -6.70 -13.48
N LEU A 23 -2.33 -6.84 -14.80
CA LEU A 23 -3.58 -7.11 -15.50
C LEU A 23 -4.18 -8.44 -15.09
N GLN A 24 -3.39 -9.50 -15.02
CA GLN A 24 -3.85 -10.83 -14.57
C GLN A 24 -4.34 -10.82 -13.13
N ALA A 25 -3.61 -10.17 -12.22
CA ALA A 25 -4.01 -10.03 -10.83
C ALA A 25 -5.33 -9.26 -10.69
N THR A 26 -5.48 -8.18 -11.44
CA THR A 26 -6.70 -7.36 -11.46
C THR A 26 -7.89 -8.18 -12.00
N GLU A 27 -7.70 -8.90 -13.10
CA GLU A 27 -8.73 -9.76 -13.67
C GLU A 27 -9.18 -10.83 -12.69
N ALA A 28 -8.24 -11.47 -11.99
CA ALA A 28 -8.55 -12.50 -11.00
C ALA A 28 -9.42 -11.97 -9.85
N VAL A 29 -9.12 -10.75 -9.37
CA VAL A 29 -9.93 -10.10 -8.32
C VAL A 29 -11.33 -9.77 -8.84
N LEU A 30 -11.43 -9.18 -10.04
CA LEU A 30 -12.72 -8.82 -10.64
C LEU A 30 -13.61 -10.06 -10.83
N ARG A 31 -13.05 -11.14 -11.35
CA ARG A 31 -13.78 -12.42 -11.56
C ARG A 31 -14.17 -13.11 -10.26
N SER A 32 -13.43 -12.92 -9.18
CA SER A 32 -13.75 -13.49 -7.88
C SER A 32 -15.03 -12.91 -7.27
N GLY A 33 -15.43 -11.70 -7.67
CA GLY A 33 -16.56 -10.96 -7.09
C GLY A 33 -16.34 -10.53 -5.63
N TRP A 34 -15.17 -10.80 -5.05
CA TRP A 34 -14.85 -10.43 -3.67
C TRP A 34 -13.73 -9.37 -3.64
N TRP A 35 -14.13 -8.11 -3.62
CA TRP A 35 -13.23 -6.97 -3.81
C TRP A 35 -12.79 -6.29 -2.52
N VAL A 36 -13.52 -6.49 -1.43
CA VAL A 36 -13.24 -5.85 -0.14
C VAL A 36 -12.92 -6.92 0.90
N LEU A 37 -11.80 -6.75 1.61
CA LEU A 37 -11.35 -7.67 2.66
C LEU A 37 -11.30 -9.14 2.20
N GLY A 38 -10.93 -9.35 0.94
CA GLY A 38 -10.85 -10.67 0.33
C GLY A 38 -9.50 -11.37 0.55
N LYS A 39 -9.37 -12.53 -0.08
CA LYS A 39 -8.15 -13.37 0.03
C LYS A 39 -6.89 -12.64 -0.44
N GLN A 40 -7.00 -11.74 -1.43
CA GLN A 40 -5.84 -10.98 -1.93
C GLN A 40 -5.35 -9.98 -0.90
N VAL A 41 -6.24 -9.34 -0.14
CA VAL A 41 -5.85 -8.46 0.97
C VAL A 41 -5.12 -9.26 2.04
N GLN A 42 -5.64 -10.40 2.45
CA GLN A 42 -5.01 -11.28 3.44
C GLN A 42 -3.61 -11.74 2.98
N ALA A 43 -3.48 -12.15 1.72
CA ALA A 43 -2.20 -12.56 1.15
C ALA A 43 -1.18 -11.41 1.12
N PHE A 44 -1.64 -10.21 0.78
CA PHE A 44 -0.79 -9.02 0.80
C PHE A 44 -0.35 -8.67 2.23
N GLU A 45 -1.26 -8.65 3.20
CA GLU A 45 -0.96 -8.35 4.60
C GLU A 45 0.09 -9.32 5.16
N GLN A 46 -0.06 -10.61 4.86
CA GLN A 46 0.91 -11.63 5.27
C GLN A 46 2.29 -11.39 4.62
N ALA A 47 2.33 -11.24 3.30
CA ALA A 47 3.57 -11.03 2.57
C ALA A 47 4.27 -9.73 3.00
N TRP A 48 3.50 -8.68 3.28
CA TRP A 48 4.03 -7.41 3.75
C TRP A 48 4.61 -7.52 5.17
N ALA A 49 3.90 -8.20 6.07
CA ALA A 49 4.40 -8.45 7.43
C ALA A 49 5.73 -9.23 7.41
N GLU A 50 5.81 -10.29 6.58
CA GLU A 50 7.04 -11.06 6.39
C GLU A 50 8.18 -10.20 5.82
N HIS A 51 7.89 -9.37 4.81
CA HIS A 51 8.88 -8.50 4.18
C HIS A 51 9.46 -7.46 5.14
N ILE A 52 8.62 -6.86 5.97
CA ILE A 52 9.02 -5.86 6.97
C ILE A 52 9.61 -6.51 8.25
N GLY A 53 9.32 -7.78 8.50
CA GLY A 53 9.76 -8.49 9.70
C GLY A 53 8.88 -8.18 10.92
N THR A 54 7.60 -7.90 10.73
CA THR A 54 6.63 -7.67 11.80
C THR A 54 5.75 -8.90 12.01
N VAL A 55 5.07 -8.96 13.16
CA VAL A 55 4.15 -10.07 13.48
C VAL A 55 2.92 -10.07 12.59
N ALA A 56 2.45 -8.88 12.21
CA ALA A 56 1.27 -8.70 11.38
C ALA A 56 1.32 -7.38 10.62
N ALA A 57 0.53 -7.29 9.56
CA ALA A 57 0.21 -6.05 8.86
C ALA A 57 -1.30 -5.98 8.65
N VAL A 58 -1.86 -4.80 8.69
CA VAL A 58 -3.30 -4.55 8.53
C VAL A 58 -3.50 -3.49 7.47
N GLY A 59 -4.25 -3.83 6.43
CA GLY A 59 -4.67 -2.89 5.41
C GLY A 59 -5.70 -1.90 5.95
N VAL A 60 -5.47 -0.62 5.66
CA VAL A 60 -6.35 0.49 6.04
C VAL A 60 -6.65 1.34 4.81
N ALA A 61 -7.61 2.28 4.92
CA ALA A 61 -8.09 3.03 3.78
C ALA A 61 -7.02 3.99 3.18
N ASN A 62 -6.20 4.59 4.04
CA ASN A 62 -5.17 5.56 3.64
C ASN A 62 -4.12 5.75 4.76
N GLY A 63 -3.08 6.54 4.48
CA GLY A 63 -2.01 6.79 5.44
C GLY A 63 -2.43 7.60 6.67
N LEU A 64 -3.41 8.49 6.54
CA LEU A 64 -3.94 9.24 7.69
C LEU A 64 -4.65 8.31 8.66
N ASP A 65 -5.49 7.42 8.16
CA ASP A 65 -6.15 6.40 8.98
C ASP A 65 -5.12 5.46 9.64
N ALA A 66 -4.04 5.11 8.93
CA ALA A 66 -2.96 4.31 9.49
C ALA A 66 -2.32 4.98 10.71
N ILE A 67 -2.06 6.28 10.65
CA ILE A 67 -1.50 7.07 11.75
C ILE A 67 -2.49 7.13 12.90
N GLU A 68 -3.75 7.47 12.64
CA GLU A 68 -4.78 7.59 13.66
C GLU A 68 -5.02 6.25 14.38
N ILE A 69 -5.18 5.17 13.63
CA ILE A 69 -5.39 3.83 14.19
C ILE A 69 -4.16 3.39 15.00
N GLY A 70 -2.96 3.66 14.50
CA GLY A 70 -1.71 3.36 15.20
C GLY A 70 -1.60 4.09 16.55
N LEU A 71 -1.91 5.38 16.57
CA LEU A 71 -1.91 6.17 17.81
C LEU A 71 -2.96 5.65 18.80
N ARG A 72 -4.17 5.36 18.36
CA ARG A 72 -5.23 4.77 19.17
C ARG A 72 -4.85 3.40 19.75
N ALA A 73 -4.22 2.56 18.93
CA ALA A 73 -3.75 1.24 19.35
C ALA A 73 -2.67 1.31 20.45
N LEU A 74 -1.87 2.39 20.45
CA LEU A 74 -0.90 2.68 21.51
C LEU A 74 -1.49 3.37 22.75
N GLY A 75 -2.79 3.65 22.75
CA GLY A 75 -3.48 4.36 23.83
C GLY A 75 -3.19 5.86 23.89
N ILE A 76 -2.65 6.42 22.80
CA ILE A 76 -2.35 7.86 22.72
C ILE A 76 -3.62 8.63 22.38
N GLY A 77 -3.93 9.65 23.16
CA GLY A 77 -5.15 10.43 23.04
C GLY A 77 -5.06 11.82 23.69
N ALA A 78 -6.20 12.32 24.15
CA ALA A 78 -6.28 13.64 24.75
C ALA A 78 -5.34 13.79 25.95
N GLY A 79 -4.48 14.81 25.93
CA GLY A 79 -3.46 15.07 26.95
C GLY A 79 -2.07 14.51 26.63
N ASP A 80 -1.94 13.67 25.61
CA ASP A 80 -0.66 13.17 25.14
C ASP A 80 -0.03 14.09 24.10
N GLU A 81 1.29 14.08 24.04
CA GLU A 81 2.06 14.87 23.07
C GLU A 81 2.67 13.97 21.99
N VAL A 82 2.58 14.41 20.74
CA VAL A 82 3.17 13.74 19.57
C VAL A 82 4.07 14.73 18.85
N ILE A 83 5.34 14.38 18.70
CA ILE A 83 6.32 15.18 17.94
C ILE A 83 6.37 14.68 16.50
N THR A 84 6.21 15.58 15.56
CA THR A 84 6.25 15.28 14.13
C THR A 84 6.95 16.41 13.38
N THR A 85 7.20 16.20 12.09
CA THR A 85 7.72 17.24 11.20
C THR A 85 6.66 18.31 10.93
N PRO A 86 7.10 19.57 10.67
CA PRO A 86 6.20 20.67 10.29
C PRO A 86 5.49 20.45 8.97
#